data_5f8db2f5c3d5d3622db03c0c5256fbc1
#
_entry.id   5f8db2f5c3d5d3622db03c0c5256fbc1
#
_cell.length_a   1.000
_cell.length_b   1.000
_cell.length_c   1.000
_cell.angle_alpha   90.00
_cell.angle_beta   90.00
_cell.angle_gamma   90.00
#
_symmetry.space_group_name_H-M   'P 1'
#
loop_
_entity.id
_entity.type
_entity.pdbx_description
1 polymer ?
#
loop_
_entity_poly.entity_id
_entity_poly.type
_entity_poly.pdbx_seq_one_letter_code
_entity_poly.pdbx_strand_id
1 'polypeptide(L)' 'MIQGMRLVLSFTLFSLSAGCSSAEWVHPNKPRELFEQDYDKCNADALRDPKLQQGIRLLIIEATERCVQKQGWRLVEKE' A
#
# COMPACT_ATOMS: atom_id res chain seq x y z
N MET A 1 33.16 -20.92 -22.58
CA MET A 1 33.91 -20.29 -21.56
C MET A 1 33.32 -18.98 -21.08
N ILE A 2 33.37 -18.00 -21.89
CA ILE A 2 32.92 -16.72 -21.41
C ILE A 2 31.41 -16.65 -21.28
N GLN A 3 30.72 -17.43 -22.01
CA GLN A 3 29.29 -17.41 -22.02
C GLN A 3 28.69 -17.78 -20.69
N GLY A 4 29.32 -18.65 -19.97
CA GLY A 4 28.78 -19.07 -18.70
C GLY A 4 28.67 -17.97 -17.70
N MET A 5 29.57 -17.04 -17.77
CA MET A 5 29.53 -15.94 -16.81
C MET A 5 28.36 -15.03 -17.00
N ARG A 6 27.97 -14.82 -18.22
CA ARG A 6 26.86 -13.96 -18.47
C ARG A 6 25.57 -14.50 -17.91
N LEU A 7 25.41 -15.76 -17.95
CA LEU A 7 24.21 -16.37 -17.40
C LEU A 7 24.11 -16.15 -15.92
N VAL A 8 25.22 -16.24 -15.25
CA VAL A 8 25.22 -16.05 -13.82
C VAL A 8 24.78 -14.65 -13.46
N LEU A 9 25.20 -13.69 -14.24
CA LEU A 9 24.81 -12.32 -13.98
C LEU A 9 23.31 -12.12 -14.09
N SER A 10 22.70 -12.79 -15.02
CA SER A 10 21.28 -12.68 -15.18
C SER A 10 20.54 -13.15 -13.94
N PHE A 11 21.00 -14.19 -13.36
CA PHE A 11 20.39 -14.70 -12.16
C PHE A 11 20.44 -13.70 -11.03
N THR A 12 21.55 -13.07 -10.89
CA THR A 12 21.73 -12.14 -9.82
C THR A 12 20.70 -11.02 -9.90
N LEU A 13 20.45 -10.53 -11.07
CA LEU A 13 19.47 -9.47 -11.24
C LEU A 13 18.09 -9.91 -10.86
N PHE A 14 17.77 -11.10 -11.20
CA PHE A 14 16.45 -11.59 -10.90
C PHE A 14 16.18 -11.67 -9.41
N SER A 15 17.15 -12.07 -8.64
CA SER A 15 16.92 -12.22 -7.23
C SER A 15 16.65 -10.89 -6.55
N LEU A 16 17.11 -9.80 -7.09
CA LEU A 16 16.85 -8.50 -6.49
C LEU A 16 15.37 -8.17 -6.47
N SER A 17 14.66 -8.51 -7.50
CA SER A 17 13.24 -8.16 -7.55
C SER A 17 12.43 -8.95 -6.54
N ALA A 18 12.92 -10.06 -6.09
CA ALA A 18 12.19 -10.85 -5.12
C ALA A 18 12.22 -10.24 -3.72
N GLY A 19 13.04 -9.24 -3.51
CA GLY A 19 13.15 -8.63 -2.19
C GLY A 19 12.09 -7.60 -1.88
N CYS A 20 11.18 -7.34 -2.79
CA CYS A 20 10.14 -6.35 -2.53
C CYS A 20 9.20 -6.85 -1.46
N SER A 21 9.10 -6.09 -0.38
CA SER A 21 8.15 -6.42 0.66
C SER A 21 6.80 -5.82 0.30
N SER A 22 5.75 -6.46 0.75
CA SER A 22 4.41 -5.96 0.55
C SER A 22 3.75 -5.70 1.89
N ALA A 23 2.85 -4.75 1.91
CA ALA A 23 2.13 -4.40 3.12
C ALA A 23 0.66 -4.73 2.92
N GLU A 24 0.00 -4.99 4.03
CA GLU A 24 -1.39 -5.41 3.97
C GLU A 24 -2.16 -4.78 5.11
N TRP A 25 -3.37 -4.30 4.82
CA TRP A 25 -4.24 -3.74 5.84
C TRP A 25 -5.02 -4.85 6.53
N VAL A 26 -5.02 -4.82 7.85
CA VAL A 26 -5.70 -5.83 8.64
C VAL A 26 -6.55 -5.17 9.72
N HIS A 27 -7.59 -5.87 10.14
CA HIS A 27 -8.48 -5.42 11.19
C HIS A 27 -8.80 -6.59 12.11
N PRO A 28 -8.80 -6.39 13.42
CA PRO A 28 -9.04 -7.50 14.34
C PRO A 28 -10.45 -8.04 14.30
N ASN A 29 -11.43 -7.23 13.92
CA ASN A 29 -12.82 -7.63 13.97
C ASN A 29 -13.54 -7.66 12.64
N LYS A 30 -12.87 -7.27 11.55
CA LYS A 30 -13.51 -7.21 10.24
C LYS A 30 -12.71 -8.00 9.23
N PRO A 31 -13.40 -8.70 8.33
CA PRO A 31 -12.71 -9.40 7.27
C PRO A 31 -12.11 -8.40 6.28
N ARG A 32 -11.11 -8.88 5.57
CA ARG A 32 -10.37 -8.05 4.66
C ARG A 32 -11.24 -7.45 3.56
N GLU A 33 -12.30 -8.14 3.19
CA GLU A 33 -13.18 -7.65 2.14
C GLU A 33 -13.85 -6.34 2.48
N LEU A 34 -13.97 -6.02 3.75
CA LEU A 34 -14.61 -4.78 4.15
C LEU A 34 -13.66 -3.59 4.07
N PHE A 35 -12.39 -3.84 3.86
CA PHE A 35 -11.43 -2.74 3.79
C PHE A 35 -11.76 -1.81 2.64
N GLU A 36 -12.12 -2.34 1.50
CA GLU A 36 -12.41 -1.50 0.35
C GLU A 36 -13.55 -0.55 0.63
N GLN A 37 -14.59 -1.05 1.29
CA GLN A 37 -15.71 -0.19 1.63
C GLN A 37 -15.30 0.92 2.58
N ASP A 38 -14.54 0.56 3.60
CA ASP A 38 -14.10 1.56 4.57
C ASP A 38 -13.16 2.56 3.94
N TYR A 39 -12.28 2.09 3.07
CA TYR A 39 -11.36 2.96 2.38
C TYR A 39 -12.10 3.93 1.46
N ASP A 40 -13.06 3.44 0.71
CA ASP A 40 -13.83 4.29 -0.20
C ASP A 40 -14.57 5.37 0.57
N LYS A 41 -15.12 5.01 1.70
CA LYS A 41 -15.83 5.95 2.53
C LYS A 41 -14.90 7.03 3.05
N CYS A 42 -13.74 6.65 3.55
CA CYS A 42 -12.77 7.59 4.04
C CYS A 42 -12.23 8.45 2.92
N ASN A 43 -12.03 7.87 1.75
CA ASN A 43 -11.57 8.63 0.59
C ASN A 43 -12.59 9.66 0.17
N ALA A 44 -13.86 9.30 0.16
CA ALA A 44 -14.92 10.23 -0.20
C ALA A 44 -14.98 11.40 0.80
N ASP A 45 -14.79 11.11 2.07
CA ASP A 45 -14.78 12.17 3.07
C ASP A 45 -13.59 13.09 2.88
N ALA A 46 -12.42 12.54 2.57
CA ALA A 46 -11.25 13.37 2.33
C ALA A 46 -11.44 14.27 1.11
N LEU A 47 -12.07 13.73 0.08
CA LEU A 47 -12.30 14.52 -1.13
C LEU A 47 -13.27 15.66 -0.90
N ARG A 48 -14.10 15.57 0.11
CA ARG A 48 -15.05 16.63 0.42
C ARG A 48 -14.48 17.65 1.39
N ASP A 49 -13.34 17.40 1.96
CA ASP A 49 -12.75 18.32 2.92
C ASP A 49 -12.20 19.54 2.19
N PRO A 50 -12.71 20.75 2.51
CA PRO A 50 -12.21 21.93 1.81
C PRO A 50 -10.73 22.20 2.01
N LYS A 51 -10.19 21.76 3.11
CA LYS A 51 -8.76 21.94 3.35
C LYS A 51 -7.90 21.11 2.42
N LEU A 52 -8.45 20.04 1.87
CA LEU A 52 -7.70 19.13 1.01
C LEU A 52 -8.02 19.32 -0.45
N GLN A 53 -8.85 20.29 -0.77
CA GLN A 53 -9.28 20.47 -2.16
C GLN A 53 -8.28 21.22 -3.01
N GLN A 54 -7.10 21.42 -2.51
CA GLN A 54 -6.08 22.09 -3.30
C GLN A 54 -5.38 21.19 -4.29
N GLY A 55 -5.86 19.99 -4.42
CA GLY A 55 -5.38 19.12 -5.47
C GLY A 55 -4.11 18.35 -5.17
N ILE A 56 -3.66 18.36 -3.95
CA ILE A 56 -2.47 17.59 -3.59
C ILE A 56 -2.91 16.19 -3.24
N ARG A 57 -2.69 15.30 -4.18
CA ARG A 57 -3.14 13.92 -4.03
C ARG A 57 -2.57 13.25 -2.79
N LEU A 58 -1.33 13.56 -2.46
CA LEU A 58 -0.70 12.94 -1.31
C LEU A 58 -1.45 13.25 -0.02
N LEU A 59 -1.93 14.48 0.12
CA LEU A 59 -2.67 14.85 1.32
C LEU A 59 -3.98 14.07 1.43
N ILE A 60 -4.62 13.84 0.30
CA ILE A 60 -5.86 13.07 0.30
C ILE A 60 -5.59 11.64 0.70
N ILE A 61 -4.52 11.07 0.18
CA ILE A 61 -4.16 9.70 0.54
C ILE A 61 -3.86 9.59 2.03
N GLU A 62 -3.11 10.52 2.56
CA GLU A 62 -2.77 10.50 3.98
C GLU A 62 -4.00 10.65 4.85
N ALA A 63 -4.92 11.53 4.48
CA ALA A 63 -6.14 11.70 5.23
C ALA A 63 -7.00 10.45 5.19
N THR A 64 -7.06 9.80 4.04
CA THR A 64 -7.82 8.56 3.90
C THR A 64 -7.23 7.48 4.80
N GLU A 65 -5.92 7.37 4.81
CA GLU A 65 -5.26 6.35 5.61
C GLU A 65 -5.47 6.60 7.10
N ARG A 66 -5.39 7.85 7.53
CA ARG A 66 -5.67 8.15 8.92
C ARG A 66 -7.11 7.82 9.29
N CYS A 67 -8.01 8.01 8.36
CA CYS A 67 -9.41 7.71 8.59
C CYS A 67 -9.61 6.21 8.81
N VAL A 68 -9.03 5.37 7.95
CA VAL A 68 -9.20 3.93 8.13
C VAL A 68 -8.48 3.45 9.38
N GLN A 69 -7.37 4.08 9.75
CA GLN A 69 -6.69 3.72 10.98
C GLN A 69 -7.54 4.00 12.20
N LYS A 70 -8.30 5.07 12.18
CA LYS A 70 -9.23 5.37 13.26
C LYS A 70 -10.32 4.34 13.38
N GLN A 71 -10.62 3.66 12.30
CA GLN A 71 -11.62 2.61 12.33
C GLN A 71 -11.06 1.27 12.74
N GLY A 72 -9.77 1.20 13.03
CA GLY A 72 -9.16 -0.01 13.52
C GLY A 72 -8.28 -0.76 12.53
N TRP A 73 -8.19 -0.25 11.31
CA TRP A 73 -7.33 -0.91 10.32
C TRP A 73 -5.87 -0.57 10.59
N ARG A 74 -5.03 -1.55 10.38
CA ARG A 74 -3.60 -1.41 10.57
C ARG A 74 -2.85 -1.92 9.37
N LEU A 75 -1.81 -1.21 9.01
CA LEU A 75 -0.94 -1.61 7.91
C LEU A 75 0.20 -2.44 8.49
N VAL A 76 0.30 -3.68 8.07
CA VAL A 76 1.36 -4.57 8.54
C VAL A 76 2.19 -5.02 7.37
N GLU A 77 3.47 -5.19 7.62
CA GLU A 77 4.36 -5.69 6.60
C GLU A 77 4.31 -7.19 6.56
N LYS A 78 4.23 -7.69 5.35
CA LYS A 78 4.17 -9.10 5.12
C LYS A 78 5.51 -9.57 4.58
N GLU A 79 6.12 -10.51 5.24
CA GLU A 79 7.41 -11.03 4.77
C GLU A 79 7.28 -12.23 3.91
#